data_59ffa567557428731a8cc8b60bfdfd20
#
_entry.id   59ffa567557428731a8cc8b60bfdfd20
#
_cell.length_a   1.000
_cell.length_b   1.000
_cell.length_c   1.000
_cell.angle_alpha   90.00
_cell.angle_beta   90.00
_cell.angle_gamma   90.00
#
_symmetry.space_group_name_H-M   'P 1'
#
loop_
_entity.id
_entity.type
_entity.pdbx_description
1 polymer ?
#
loop_
_entity_poly.entity_id
_entity_poly.type
_entity_poly.pdbx_seq_one_letter_code
_entity_poly.pdbx_strand_id
1 'polypeptide(L)'
;MTDGPYEAYRDWKGWASEDFGKCNAESAVYFAKELGRCGFLSLADVRVIELGFGNGAFAAWANAAGARYLGVEAIPDLVQIGRDAGFDVALSGQPLATLAGGASADLVVAFDVFEHLDAGVLRQTLEDCRDCLRKGGRVVGRVPSGDSPFARAVQHGDLTHRTVLGSSAIRQLAGWTGFNVAAVRPPVLPLRGGGAASFLRRMLVSTTRAVTYPVIAKVLMGGGRPVLTPDLLFVLLKP
;
A
#
# COMPACT_ATOMS: atom_id res chain seq x y z
N MET A 1 29.40 1.21 -11.45
CA MET A 1 28.09 1.54 -12.03
C MET A 1 27.21 0.35 -11.73
N THR A 2 26.35 0.46 -10.77
CA THR A 2 25.39 -0.58 -10.38
C THR A 2 24.08 -0.22 -11.06
N ASP A 3 23.89 -0.72 -12.29
CA ASP A 3 22.60 -0.67 -12.98
C ASP A 3 21.58 -1.45 -12.14
N GLY A 4 20.98 -0.79 -11.19
CA GLY A 4 19.97 -1.37 -10.32
C GLY A 4 18.65 -1.50 -11.07
N PRO A 5 17.78 -2.46 -10.69
CA PRO A 5 16.48 -2.69 -11.35
C PRO A 5 15.54 -1.48 -11.31
N TYR A 6 15.89 -0.43 -10.58
CA TYR A 6 15.09 0.78 -10.40
C TYR A 6 15.58 1.98 -11.22
N GLU A 7 16.69 1.89 -11.99
CA GLU A 7 17.27 3.02 -12.70
C GLU A 7 16.34 3.58 -13.80
N ALA A 8 15.59 2.71 -14.49
CA ALA A 8 14.57 3.10 -15.47
C ALA A 8 13.13 2.97 -14.93
N TYR A 9 12.96 2.68 -13.65
CA TYR A 9 11.64 2.36 -13.08
C TYR A 9 10.68 3.55 -13.14
N ARG A 10 11.18 4.76 -12.84
CA ARG A 10 10.41 6.00 -12.92
C ARG A 10 9.87 6.23 -14.33
N ASP A 11 10.73 6.05 -15.33
CA ASP A 11 10.38 6.26 -16.75
C ASP A 11 9.38 5.21 -17.21
N TRP A 12 9.58 3.96 -16.81
CA TRP A 12 8.64 2.87 -17.09
C TRP A 12 7.26 3.09 -16.45
N LYS A 13 7.20 3.63 -15.25
CA LYS A 13 5.95 4.02 -14.59
C LYS A 13 5.33 5.30 -15.17
N GLY A 14 6.05 6.03 -16.03
CA GLY A 14 5.59 7.31 -16.60
C GLY A 14 5.45 8.43 -15.56
N TRP A 15 6.24 8.41 -14.50
CA TRP A 15 6.19 9.43 -13.44
C TRP A 15 7.00 10.66 -13.84
N ALA A 16 6.32 11.65 -14.45
CA ALA A 16 6.92 12.94 -14.76
C ALA A 16 7.02 13.80 -13.49
N SER A 17 8.10 14.58 -13.38
CA SER A 17 8.33 15.44 -12.21
C SER A 17 7.25 16.49 -12.03
N GLU A 18 6.68 17.00 -13.13
CA GLU A 18 5.57 17.95 -13.15
C GLU A 18 4.24 17.38 -12.65
N ASP A 19 4.10 16.04 -12.62
CA ASP A 19 2.91 15.35 -12.12
C ASP A 19 3.07 14.87 -10.68
N PHE A 20 4.24 15.12 -10.05
CA PHE A 20 4.50 14.72 -8.68
C PHE A 20 3.52 15.41 -7.71
N GLY A 21 2.99 14.64 -6.77
CA GLY A 21 2.05 15.15 -5.77
C GLY A 21 0.64 15.43 -6.30
N LYS A 22 0.30 15.07 -7.55
CA LYS A 22 -1.06 15.20 -8.06
C LYS A 22 -1.94 14.06 -7.55
N CYS A 23 -2.88 14.39 -6.65
CA CYS A 23 -3.91 13.47 -6.20
C CYS A 23 -5.24 13.81 -6.88
N ASN A 24 -5.73 12.94 -7.76
CA ASN A 24 -7.03 13.13 -8.40
C ASN A 24 -8.19 12.77 -7.45
N ALA A 25 -9.41 13.20 -7.78
CA ALA A 25 -10.59 12.99 -6.95
C ALA A 25 -10.90 11.49 -6.69
N GLU A 26 -10.58 10.62 -7.62
CA GLU A 26 -10.77 9.18 -7.46
C GLU A 26 -9.81 8.59 -6.43
N SER A 27 -8.54 8.94 -6.53
CA SER A 27 -7.50 8.54 -5.56
C SER A 27 -7.81 9.08 -4.17
N ALA A 28 -8.24 10.33 -4.05
CA ALA A 28 -8.65 10.91 -2.77
C ALA A 28 -9.81 10.15 -2.12
N VAL A 29 -10.83 9.79 -2.90
CA VAL A 29 -11.95 8.95 -2.41
C VAL A 29 -11.48 7.55 -2.02
N TYR A 30 -10.54 6.98 -2.79
CA TYR A 30 -9.94 5.68 -2.47
C TYR A 30 -9.21 5.72 -1.13
N PHE A 31 -8.27 6.65 -0.94
CA PHE A 31 -7.49 6.77 0.29
C PHE A 31 -8.38 7.04 1.51
N ALA A 32 -9.33 7.97 1.39
CA ALA A 32 -10.26 8.29 2.48
C ALA A 32 -11.08 7.05 2.90
N LYS A 33 -11.61 6.29 1.95
CA LYS A 33 -12.38 5.09 2.25
C LYS A 33 -11.53 3.96 2.79
N GLU A 34 -10.33 3.74 2.23
CA GLU A 34 -9.44 2.70 2.72
C GLU A 34 -9.01 2.95 4.15
N LEU A 35 -8.51 4.15 4.45
CA LEU A 35 -8.06 4.47 5.79
C LEU A 35 -9.22 4.58 6.77
N GLY A 36 -10.40 5.05 6.34
CA GLY A 36 -11.61 5.02 7.16
C GLY A 36 -11.98 3.60 7.61
N ARG A 37 -11.88 2.60 6.71
CA ARG A 37 -12.06 1.18 7.05
C ARG A 37 -10.95 0.60 7.93
N CYS A 38 -9.79 1.23 7.92
CA CYS A 38 -8.67 0.89 8.79
C CYS A 38 -8.73 1.62 10.14
N GLY A 39 -9.80 2.39 10.41
CA GLY A 39 -10.02 3.09 11.69
C GLY A 39 -9.49 4.52 11.74
N PHE A 40 -9.09 5.08 10.59
CA PHE A 40 -8.65 6.47 10.47
C PHE A 40 -9.71 7.29 9.69
N LEU A 41 -10.71 7.81 10.41
CA LEU A 41 -11.76 8.66 9.83
C LEU A 41 -11.27 10.08 9.55
N SER A 42 -10.20 10.53 10.21
CA SER A 42 -9.48 11.76 9.99
C SER A 42 -8.00 11.48 10.11
N LEU A 43 -7.18 12.22 9.36
CA LEU A 43 -5.72 12.19 9.48
C LEU A 43 -5.16 13.44 10.21
N ALA A 44 -6.02 14.35 10.67
CA ALA A 44 -5.57 15.51 11.43
C ALA A 44 -4.70 15.07 12.62
N ASP A 45 -3.47 15.57 12.65
CA ASP A 45 -2.43 15.24 13.65
C ASP A 45 -1.96 13.77 13.71
N VAL A 46 -2.47 12.89 12.84
CA VAL A 46 -2.01 11.50 12.74
C VAL A 46 -0.59 11.48 12.16
N ARG A 47 0.33 10.79 12.83
CA ARG A 47 1.69 10.55 12.30
C ARG A 47 1.68 9.40 11.33
N VAL A 48 1.90 9.71 10.06
CA VAL A 48 1.87 8.77 8.93
C VAL A 48 3.25 8.63 8.34
N ILE A 49 3.73 7.40 8.22
CA ILE A 49 4.91 7.06 7.41
C ILE A 49 4.42 6.31 6.17
N GLU A 50 4.79 6.79 5.00
CA GLU A 50 4.56 6.08 3.73
C GLU A 50 5.87 5.45 3.24
N LEU A 51 5.83 4.14 2.99
CA LEU A 51 6.91 3.43 2.33
C LEU A 51 6.65 3.41 0.83
N GLY A 52 7.64 3.79 0.03
CA GLY A 52 7.55 3.84 -1.42
C GLY A 52 6.52 4.86 -1.90
N PHE A 53 6.74 6.14 -1.63
CA PHE A 53 5.75 7.18 -1.97
C PHE A 53 5.60 7.43 -3.49
N GLY A 54 6.51 6.92 -4.33
CA GLY A 54 6.43 6.96 -5.78
C GLY A 54 6.18 8.36 -6.34
N ASN A 55 5.04 8.57 -7.01
CA ASN A 55 4.66 9.87 -7.56
C ASN A 55 4.04 10.86 -6.56
N GLY A 56 4.02 10.55 -5.26
CA GLY A 56 3.56 11.44 -4.21
C GLY A 56 2.05 11.67 -4.12
N ALA A 57 1.23 10.87 -4.80
CA ALA A 57 -0.23 11.07 -4.80
C ALA A 57 -0.84 10.89 -3.40
N PHE A 58 -0.41 9.88 -2.64
CA PHE A 58 -0.85 9.69 -1.26
C PHE A 58 -0.26 10.75 -0.34
N ALA A 59 1.01 11.12 -0.52
CA ALA A 59 1.68 12.19 0.22
C ALA A 59 0.89 13.51 0.17
N ALA A 60 0.49 13.92 -1.05
CA ALA A 60 -0.31 15.12 -1.25
C ALA A 60 -1.66 15.04 -0.55
N TRP A 61 -2.34 13.90 -0.66
CA TRP A 61 -3.64 13.70 0.00
C TRP A 61 -3.51 13.67 1.52
N ALA A 62 -2.51 13.00 2.07
CA ALA A 62 -2.29 12.90 3.51
C ALA A 62 -1.96 14.27 4.14
N ASN A 63 -1.09 15.05 3.49
CA ASN A 63 -0.78 16.42 3.92
C ASN A 63 -2.03 17.32 3.87
N ALA A 64 -2.81 17.26 2.79
CA ALA A 64 -4.06 18.01 2.68
C ALA A 64 -5.10 17.60 3.73
N ALA A 65 -5.05 16.34 4.20
CA ALA A 65 -5.88 15.83 5.30
C ALA A 65 -5.35 16.16 6.70
N GLY A 66 -4.25 16.90 6.81
CA GLY A 66 -3.65 17.36 8.08
C GLY A 66 -2.78 16.32 8.80
N ALA A 67 -2.28 15.31 8.08
CA ALA A 67 -1.36 14.34 8.64
C ALA A 67 0.02 14.95 8.94
N ARG A 68 0.69 14.45 9.96
CA ARG A 68 2.15 14.62 10.14
C ARG A 68 2.83 13.54 9.32
N TYR A 69 3.12 13.88 8.07
CA TYR A 69 3.56 12.93 7.05
C TYR A 69 5.09 12.84 6.96
N LEU A 70 5.59 11.62 6.76
CA LEU A 70 6.95 11.31 6.35
C LEU A 70 6.91 10.27 5.24
N GLY A 71 7.45 10.58 4.07
CA GLY A 71 7.65 9.63 2.97
C GLY A 71 9.04 9.00 3.02
N VAL A 72 9.13 7.70 2.77
CA VAL A 72 10.41 6.97 2.67
C VAL A 72 10.45 6.27 1.32
N GLU A 73 11.51 6.51 0.53
CA GLU A 73 11.64 6.01 -0.82
C GLU A 73 13.06 5.46 -1.07
N ALA A 74 13.17 4.45 -1.92
CA ALA A 74 14.44 3.83 -2.27
C ALA A 74 15.12 4.50 -3.47
N ILE A 75 14.38 5.25 -4.29
CA ILE A 75 14.88 5.89 -5.51
C ILE A 75 15.30 7.33 -5.17
N PRO A 76 16.60 7.65 -5.23
CA PRO A 76 17.12 8.97 -4.82
C PRO A 76 16.49 10.15 -5.58
N ASP A 77 16.24 9.98 -6.88
CA ASP A 77 15.64 11.00 -7.72
C ASP A 77 14.22 11.36 -7.26
N LEU A 78 13.41 10.37 -6.86
CA LEU A 78 12.07 10.61 -6.32
C LEU A 78 12.13 11.32 -4.98
N VAL A 79 13.13 11.01 -4.15
CA VAL A 79 13.36 11.74 -2.88
C VAL A 79 13.69 13.20 -3.15
N GLN A 80 14.55 13.49 -4.15
CA GLN A 80 14.89 14.86 -4.51
C GLN A 80 13.66 15.62 -5.03
N ILE A 81 12.90 15.02 -5.94
CA ILE A 81 11.64 15.59 -6.47
C ILE A 81 10.65 15.88 -5.33
N GLY A 82 10.50 14.93 -4.38
CA GLY A 82 9.64 15.12 -3.23
C GLY A 82 10.03 16.28 -2.33
N ARG A 83 11.33 16.44 -2.09
CA ARG A 83 11.88 17.59 -1.32
C ARG A 83 11.65 18.92 -2.04
N ASP A 84 11.92 18.95 -3.34
CA ASP A 84 11.74 20.17 -4.17
C ASP A 84 10.25 20.57 -4.22
N ALA A 85 9.34 19.59 -4.14
CA ALA A 85 7.90 19.80 -4.02
C ALA A 85 7.42 20.15 -2.60
N GLY A 86 8.34 20.25 -1.61
CA GLY A 86 8.04 20.65 -0.24
C GLY A 86 7.46 19.55 0.66
N PHE A 87 7.62 18.28 0.29
CA PHE A 87 7.22 17.16 1.13
C PHE A 87 8.33 16.76 2.11
N ASP A 88 7.95 16.31 3.31
CA ASP A 88 8.87 15.68 4.25
C ASP A 88 9.15 14.25 3.79
N VAL A 89 10.34 14.04 3.21
CA VAL A 89 10.72 12.76 2.62
C VAL A 89 12.18 12.41 2.90
N ALA A 90 12.44 11.12 3.04
CA ALA A 90 13.75 10.56 3.33
C ALA A 90 14.10 9.41 2.38
N LEU A 91 15.39 9.23 2.13
CA LEU A 91 15.91 8.05 1.44
C LEU A 91 15.87 6.86 2.40
N SER A 92 15.46 5.71 1.89
CA SER A 92 15.50 4.45 2.64
C SER A 92 16.95 4.05 2.98
N GLY A 93 17.12 3.11 3.92
CA GLY A 93 18.44 2.60 4.33
C GLY A 93 18.79 2.89 5.79
N GLN A 94 17.95 3.63 6.51
CA GLN A 94 18.03 3.78 7.96
C GLN A 94 16.74 3.23 8.62
N PRO A 95 16.80 2.80 9.90
CA PRO A 95 15.61 2.39 10.63
C PRO A 95 14.53 3.48 10.62
N LEU A 96 13.27 3.09 10.43
CA LEU A 96 12.14 4.03 10.36
C LEU A 96 12.01 4.89 11.62
N ALA A 97 12.30 4.33 12.79
CA ALA A 97 12.30 5.07 14.04
C ALA A 97 13.33 6.21 14.05
N THR A 98 14.48 6.01 13.39
CA THR A 98 15.52 7.06 13.24
C THR A 98 15.03 8.14 12.28
N LEU A 99 14.50 7.76 11.13
CA LEU A 99 13.96 8.69 10.14
C LEU A 99 12.80 9.53 10.71
N ALA A 100 11.97 8.93 11.56
CA ALA A 100 10.88 9.60 12.27
C ALA A 100 11.33 10.45 13.46
N GLY A 101 12.64 10.64 13.68
CA GLY A 101 13.18 11.42 14.80
C GLY A 101 12.87 10.83 16.18
N GLY A 102 12.75 9.50 16.29
CA GLY A 102 12.39 8.80 17.52
C GLY A 102 10.91 8.89 17.91
N ALA A 103 10.10 9.57 17.10
CA ALA A 103 8.68 9.70 17.36
C ALA A 103 7.89 8.49 16.86
N SER A 104 7.02 7.95 17.69
CA SER A 104 6.19 6.81 17.32
C SER A 104 5.13 7.20 16.30
N ALA A 105 5.02 6.43 15.21
CA ALA A 105 3.99 6.59 14.20
C ALA A 105 2.64 5.97 14.65
N ASP A 106 1.55 6.54 14.16
CA ASP A 106 0.20 5.98 14.31
C ASP A 106 -0.10 4.98 13.19
N LEU A 107 0.43 5.27 12.00
CA LEU A 107 0.13 4.58 10.77
C LEU A 107 1.37 4.47 9.88
N VAL A 108 1.66 3.28 9.41
CA VAL A 108 2.56 3.05 8.27
C VAL A 108 1.71 2.59 7.10
N VAL A 109 1.88 3.20 5.93
CA VAL A 109 1.24 2.77 4.69
C VAL A 109 2.28 2.32 3.67
N ALA A 110 1.94 1.30 2.88
CA ALA A 110 2.76 0.82 1.77
C ALA A 110 1.83 0.32 0.67
N PHE A 111 1.72 1.08 -0.40
CA PHE A 111 0.89 0.72 -1.55
C PHE A 111 1.79 0.24 -2.68
N ASP A 112 1.71 -1.06 -3.00
CA ASP A 112 2.47 -1.72 -4.06
C ASP A 112 4.00 -1.61 -3.84
N VAL A 113 4.46 -2.01 -2.63
CA VAL A 113 5.87 -1.95 -2.20
C VAL A 113 6.38 -3.32 -1.75
N PHE A 114 5.61 -4.02 -0.91
CA PHE A 114 6.10 -5.24 -0.25
C PHE A 114 6.38 -6.39 -1.21
N GLU A 115 5.71 -6.44 -2.36
CA GLU A 115 5.95 -7.40 -3.44
C GLU A 115 7.33 -7.25 -4.09
N HIS A 116 7.95 -6.06 -3.99
CA HIS A 116 9.29 -5.80 -4.52
C HIS A 116 10.42 -6.26 -3.58
N LEU A 117 10.09 -6.64 -2.35
CA LEU A 117 11.06 -7.05 -1.34
C LEU A 117 11.24 -8.57 -1.33
N ASP A 118 12.48 -9.03 -1.19
CA ASP A 118 12.75 -10.43 -0.88
C ASP A 118 12.23 -10.78 0.51
N ALA A 119 11.87 -12.03 0.76
CA ALA A 119 11.21 -12.46 2.00
C ALA A 119 11.95 -12.07 3.29
N GLY A 120 13.28 -12.09 3.28
CA GLY A 120 14.10 -11.66 4.42
C GLY A 120 14.02 -10.15 4.66
N VAL A 121 14.14 -9.37 3.59
CA VAL A 121 14.02 -7.89 3.63
C VAL A 121 12.61 -7.49 4.03
N LEU A 122 11.58 -8.16 3.49
CA LEU A 122 10.19 -7.93 3.84
C LEU A 122 9.93 -8.14 5.33
N ARG A 123 10.45 -9.24 5.90
CA ARG A 123 10.35 -9.49 7.34
C ARG A 123 11.01 -8.37 8.14
N GLN A 124 12.25 -8.00 7.81
CA GLN A 124 12.98 -6.92 8.49
C GLN A 124 12.24 -5.59 8.39
N THR A 125 11.68 -5.26 7.22
CA THR A 125 10.89 -4.04 7.01
C THR A 125 9.64 -4.03 7.90
N LEU A 126 8.96 -5.16 8.07
CA LEU A 126 7.82 -5.24 8.99
C LEU A 126 8.23 -5.14 10.45
N GLU A 127 9.39 -5.69 10.84
CA GLU A 127 9.97 -5.50 12.18
C GLU A 127 10.28 -4.01 12.42
N ASP A 128 10.90 -3.32 11.47
CA ASP A 128 11.13 -1.87 11.49
C ASP A 128 9.83 -1.06 11.60
N CYS A 129 8.80 -1.44 10.83
CA CYS A 129 7.47 -0.84 10.96
C CYS A 129 6.91 -1.01 12.37
N ARG A 130 7.06 -2.21 12.95
CA ARG A 130 6.59 -2.46 14.32
C ARG A 130 7.31 -1.59 15.33
N ASP A 131 8.62 -1.46 15.18
CA ASP A 131 9.44 -0.72 16.15
C ASP A 131 9.14 0.78 16.12
N CYS A 132 8.89 1.36 14.93
CA CYS A 132 8.52 2.76 14.81
C CYS A 132 7.06 3.07 15.18
N LEU A 133 6.14 2.10 15.15
CA LEU A 133 4.74 2.31 15.51
C LEU A 133 4.54 2.41 17.02
N ARG A 134 3.59 3.24 17.46
CA ARG A 134 3.09 3.18 18.84
C ARG A 134 2.24 1.93 19.08
N LYS A 135 2.00 1.58 20.32
CA LYS A 135 1.01 0.57 20.68
C LYS A 135 -0.36 0.92 20.08
N GLY A 136 -1.03 -0.04 19.46
CA GLY A 136 -2.27 0.19 18.71
C GLY A 136 -2.08 0.84 17.34
N GLY A 137 -0.86 1.19 16.95
CA GLY A 137 -0.54 1.65 15.61
C GLY A 137 -0.69 0.56 14.55
N ARG A 138 -0.81 0.94 13.30
CA ARG A 138 -1.17 0.00 12.21
C ARG A 138 -0.24 0.12 11.02
N VAL A 139 -0.01 -1.03 10.37
CA VAL A 139 0.51 -1.09 9.00
C VAL A 139 -0.67 -1.37 8.07
N VAL A 140 -0.81 -0.57 7.02
CA VAL A 140 -1.77 -0.78 5.93
C VAL A 140 -0.96 -1.02 4.66
N GLY A 141 -1.03 -2.24 4.14
CA GLY A 141 -0.34 -2.63 2.91
C GLY A 141 -1.31 -3.04 1.81
N ARG A 142 -1.01 -2.68 0.56
CA ARG A 142 -1.65 -3.20 -0.64
C ARG A 142 -0.60 -3.85 -1.50
N VAL A 143 -0.93 -5.04 -2.02
CA VAL A 143 -0.06 -5.84 -2.89
C VAL A 143 -0.89 -6.58 -3.93
N PRO A 144 -0.32 -7.04 -5.05
CA PRO A 144 -0.98 -8.02 -5.92
C PRO A 144 -1.40 -9.26 -5.13
N SER A 145 -2.63 -9.73 -5.34
CA SER A 145 -3.18 -10.82 -4.56
C SER A 145 -2.59 -12.17 -4.94
N GLY A 146 -1.76 -12.73 -4.07
CA GLY A 146 -1.26 -14.10 -4.21
C GLY A 146 -2.34 -15.18 -4.07
N ASP A 147 -3.55 -14.83 -3.57
CA ASP A 147 -4.69 -15.76 -3.52
C ASP A 147 -5.42 -15.85 -4.85
N SER A 148 -5.29 -14.83 -5.72
CA SER A 148 -6.11 -14.68 -6.91
C SER A 148 -5.45 -15.28 -8.15
N PRO A 149 -6.08 -16.25 -8.83
CA PRO A 149 -5.62 -16.69 -10.14
C PRO A 149 -5.73 -15.59 -11.21
N PHE A 150 -6.51 -14.54 -10.96
CA PHE A 150 -6.70 -13.40 -11.85
C PHE A 150 -5.68 -12.28 -11.65
N ALA A 151 -4.82 -12.37 -10.63
CA ALA A 151 -3.79 -11.38 -10.35
C ALA A 151 -2.49 -11.60 -11.16
N ARG A 152 -2.38 -12.68 -11.95
CA ARG A 152 -1.14 -13.05 -12.65
C ARG A 152 -0.59 -11.94 -13.54
N ALA A 153 -1.45 -11.21 -14.24
CA ALA A 153 -1.01 -10.12 -15.11
C ALA A 153 -0.39 -8.96 -14.31
N VAL A 154 -0.90 -8.68 -13.10
CA VAL A 154 -0.35 -7.66 -12.21
C VAL A 154 0.91 -8.18 -11.52
N GLN A 155 0.86 -9.42 -11.01
CA GLN A 155 1.98 -10.05 -10.28
C GLN A 155 3.22 -10.26 -11.15
N HIS A 156 3.04 -10.62 -12.42
CA HIS A 156 4.14 -10.96 -13.35
C HIS A 156 4.36 -9.90 -14.43
N GLY A 157 3.56 -8.84 -14.45
CA GLY A 157 3.70 -7.73 -15.39
C GLY A 157 4.81 -6.74 -15.03
N ASP A 158 5.28 -6.79 -13.80
CA ASP A 158 6.41 -6.01 -13.30
C ASP A 158 7.55 -6.96 -12.93
N LEU A 159 8.69 -6.83 -13.61
CA LEU A 159 9.87 -7.69 -13.41
C LEU A 159 10.58 -7.43 -12.06
N THR A 160 10.23 -6.36 -11.37
CA THR A 160 10.79 -6.04 -10.05
C THR A 160 10.03 -6.72 -8.91
N HIS A 161 8.89 -7.41 -9.18
CA HIS A 161 8.18 -8.21 -8.18
C HIS A 161 8.98 -9.46 -7.81
N ARG A 162 9.29 -9.62 -6.55
CA ARG A 162 10.10 -10.72 -5.99
C ARG A 162 9.30 -11.69 -5.14
N THR A 163 8.28 -11.19 -4.43
CA THR A 163 7.53 -11.98 -3.46
C THR A 163 6.03 -11.97 -3.78
N VAL A 164 5.45 -13.16 -3.88
CA VAL A 164 4.00 -13.33 -4.03
C VAL A 164 3.34 -13.40 -2.65
N LEU A 165 2.44 -12.46 -2.37
CA LEU A 165 1.82 -12.29 -1.06
C LEU A 165 0.31 -12.60 -1.12
N GLY A 166 -0.06 -13.78 -0.59
CA GLY A 166 -1.45 -14.15 -0.34
C GLY A 166 -1.83 -14.01 1.13
N SER A 167 -3.11 -14.25 1.44
CA SER A 167 -3.65 -14.15 2.81
C SER A 167 -2.88 -15.00 3.82
N SER A 168 -2.43 -16.18 3.43
CA SER A 168 -1.67 -17.09 4.30
C SER A 168 -0.28 -16.54 4.60
N ALA A 169 0.42 -16.04 3.58
CA ALA A 169 1.75 -15.44 3.73
C ALA A 169 1.71 -14.20 4.64
N ILE A 170 0.70 -13.34 4.49
CA ILE A 170 0.49 -12.17 5.36
C ILE A 170 0.28 -12.60 6.83
N ARG A 171 -0.52 -13.65 7.08
CA ARG A 171 -0.71 -14.15 8.45
C ARG A 171 0.57 -14.73 9.05
N GLN A 172 1.35 -15.43 8.25
CA GLN A 172 2.64 -15.99 8.66
C GLN A 172 3.65 -14.87 8.99
N LEU A 173 3.77 -13.86 8.13
CA LEU A 173 4.62 -12.69 8.35
C LEU A 173 4.21 -11.93 9.62
N ALA A 174 2.91 -11.71 9.83
CA ALA A 174 2.39 -11.07 11.03
C ALA A 174 2.80 -11.84 12.31
N GLY A 175 2.67 -13.17 12.28
CA GLY A 175 3.12 -14.03 13.39
C GLY A 175 4.62 -13.93 13.66
N TRP A 176 5.45 -13.91 12.61
CA TRP A 176 6.91 -13.80 12.76
C TRP A 176 7.35 -12.43 13.28
N THR A 177 6.62 -11.38 12.95
CA THR A 177 6.98 -9.99 13.29
C THR A 177 6.21 -9.46 14.49
N GLY A 178 5.37 -10.29 15.15
CA GLY A 178 4.64 -9.94 16.37
C GLY A 178 3.49 -8.95 16.15
N PHE A 179 2.91 -8.91 14.95
CA PHE A 179 1.69 -8.18 14.67
C PHE A 179 0.44 -9.05 14.83
N ASN A 180 -0.68 -8.43 15.18
CA ASN A 180 -2.00 -9.01 15.02
C ASN A 180 -2.56 -8.66 13.65
N VAL A 181 -3.17 -9.62 12.95
CA VAL A 181 -3.86 -9.36 11.67
C VAL A 181 -5.25 -8.82 11.95
N ALA A 182 -5.44 -7.52 11.70
CA ALA A 182 -6.74 -6.88 11.85
C ALA A 182 -7.66 -7.11 10.64
N ALA A 183 -7.09 -7.14 9.42
CA ALA A 183 -7.82 -7.45 8.20
C ALA A 183 -6.90 -7.99 7.10
N VAL A 184 -7.46 -8.89 6.27
CA VAL A 184 -6.96 -9.22 4.92
C VAL A 184 -8.18 -9.28 4.03
N ARG A 185 -8.27 -8.41 3.02
CA ARG A 185 -9.48 -8.21 2.25
C ARG A 185 -9.22 -7.62 0.86
N PRO A 186 -10.21 -7.60 -0.03
CA PRO A 186 -10.15 -6.76 -1.23
C PRO A 186 -9.97 -5.28 -0.88
N PRO A 187 -9.19 -4.50 -1.66
CA PRO A 187 -9.21 -3.05 -1.58
C PRO A 187 -10.60 -2.49 -1.84
N VAL A 188 -10.91 -1.30 -1.36
CA VAL A 188 -12.18 -0.64 -1.68
C VAL A 188 -12.24 -0.31 -3.17
N LEU A 189 -13.42 -0.48 -3.75
CA LEU A 189 -13.71 0.03 -5.09
C LEU A 189 -14.44 1.38 -4.93
N PRO A 190 -13.77 2.53 -5.23
CA PRO A 190 -14.40 3.83 -5.06
C PRO A 190 -15.50 3.99 -6.13
N LEU A 191 -16.76 4.03 -5.70
CA LEU A 191 -17.90 4.24 -6.62
C LEU A 191 -18.04 5.70 -7.06
N ARG A 192 -17.50 6.64 -6.26
CA ARG A 192 -17.51 8.09 -6.54
C ARG A 192 -16.13 8.56 -6.97
N GLY A 193 -16.04 9.79 -7.48
CA GLY A 193 -14.77 10.39 -7.94
C GLY A 193 -14.54 10.27 -9.45
N GLY A 194 -15.36 9.50 -10.16
CA GLY A 194 -15.41 9.41 -11.62
C GLY A 194 -16.78 9.78 -12.17
N GLY A 195 -16.90 9.93 -13.49
CA GLY A 195 -18.20 10.21 -14.16
C GLY A 195 -19.19 9.04 -14.08
N ALA A 196 -20.41 9.26 -14.58
CA ALA A 196 -21.51 8.29 -14.55
C ALA A 196 -21.15 6.92 -15.16
N ALA A 197 -20.40 6.91 -16.27
CA ALA A 197 -19.94 5.68 -16.91
C ALA A 197 -19.01 4.87 -15.98
N SER A 198 -18.09 5.52 -15.26
CA SER A 198 -17.22 4.88 -14.26
C SER A 198 -18.03 4.32 -13.10
N PHE A 199 -19.04 5.03 -12.63
CA PHE A 199 -19.93 4.57 -11.57
C PHE A 199 -20.69 3.29 -11.99
N LEU A 200 -21.31 3.28 -13.16
CA LEU A 200 -22.04 2.12 -13.69
C LEU A 200 -21.12 0.92 -13.88
N ARG A 201 -19.94 1.13 -14.49
CA ARG A 201 -18.93 0.06 -14.65
C ARG A 201 -18.52 -0.54 -13.30
N ARG A 202 -18.27 0.28 -12.29
CA ARG A 202 -17.86 -0.18 -10.96
C ARG A 202 -18.98 -0.88 -10.20
N MET A 203 -20.21 -0.41 -10.35
CA MET A 203 -21.38 -1.12 -9.84
C MET A 203 -21.47 -2.52 -10.45
N LEU A 204 -21.39 -2.63 -11.78
CA LEU A 204 -21.41 -3.92 -12.47
C LEU A 204 -20.28 -4.83 -11.99
N VAL A 205 -19.05 -4.32 -11.90
CA VAL A 205 -17.90 -5.08 -11.37
C VAL A 205 -18.16 -5.53 -9.93
N SER A 206 -18.68 -4.65 -9.08
CA SER A 206 -18.96 -4.99 -7.67
C SER A 206 -20.02 -6.09 -7.54
N THR A 207 -21.12 -5.97 -8.27
CA THR A 207 -22.20 -6.98 -8.24
C THR A 207 -21.74 -8.31 -8.82
N THR A 208 -21.04 -8.30 -9.96
CA THR A 208 -20.48 -9.52 -10.54
C THR A 208 -19.53 -10.23 -9.57
N ARG A 209 -18.62 -9.50 -8.94
CA ARG A 209 -17.70 -10.07 -7.93
C ARG A 209 -18.43 -10.63 -6.72
N ALA A 210 -19.46 -9.94 -6.23
CA ALA A 210 -20.24 -10.40 -5.08
C ALA A 210 -20.94 -11.75 -5.33
N VAL A 211 -21.31 -12.04 -6.58
CA VAL A 211 -21.95 -13.30 -6.97
C VAL A 211 -20.90 -14.37 -7.33
N THR A 212 -19.93 -14.02 -8.15
CA THR A 212 -19.00 -15.02 -8.74
C THR A 212 -17.91 -15.47 -7.77
N TYR A 213 -17.36 -14.58 -6.95
CA TYR A 213 -16.23 -14.91 -6.08
C TYR A 213 -16.54 -15.97 -5.01
N PRO A 214 -17.69 -15.94 -4.32
CA PRO A 214 -18.05 -17.03 -3.40
C PRO A 214 -18.17 -18.39 -4.10
N VAL A 215 -18.69 -18.41 -5.32
CA VAL A 215 -18.82 -19.65 -6.12
C VAL A 215 -17.43 -20.17 -6.50
N ILE A 216 -16.57 -19.32 -7.05
CA ILE A 216 -15.18 -19.68 -7.40
C ILE A 216 -14.43 -20.20 -6.18
N ALA A 217 -14.49 -19.49 -5.06
CA ALA A 217 -13.83 -19.89 -3.83
C ALA A 217 -14.29 -21.27 -3.35
N LYS A 218 -15.59 -21.52 -3.38
CA LYS A 218 -16.16 -22.80 -2.92
C LYS A 218 -15.90 -23.96 -3.88
N VAL A 219 -16.05 -23.72 -5.19
CA VAL A 219 -16.02 -24.80 -6.20
C VAL A 219 -14.59 -25.10 -6.67
N LEU A 220 -13.77 -24.06 -6.90
CA LEU A 220 -12.45 -24.23 -7.52
C LEU A 220 -11.29 -24.14 -6.54
N MET A 221 -11.49 -23.55 -5.35
CA MET A 221 -10.41 -23.29 -4.38
C MET A 221 -10.61 -24.04 -3.05
N GLY A 222 -11.51 -25.02 -2.99
CA GLY A 222 -11.71 -25.85 -1.80
C GLY A 222 -12.35 -25.12 -0.61
N GLY A 223 -12.94 -23.95 -0.83
CA GLY A 223 -13.55 -23.15 0.22
C GLY A 223 -12.57 -22.13 0.81
N GLY A 224 -12.84 -21.65 2.02
CA GLY A 224 -12.09 -20.55 2.64
C GLY A 224 -12.59 -19.18 2.19
N ARG A 225 -11.77 -18.15 2.43
CA ARG A 225 -12.07 -16.76 2.04
C ARG A 225 -10.86 -16.12 1.33
N PRO A 226 -10.46 -16.65 0.16
CA PRO A 226 -9.36 -16.06 -0.60
C PRO A 226 -9.75 -14.66 -1.12
N VAL A 227 -8.77 -13.79 -1.25
CA VAL A 227 -8.95 -12.47 -1.86
C VAL A 227 -8.78 -12.62 -3.38
N LEU A 228 -9.90 -12.75 -4.10
CA LEU A 228 -9.91 -13.01 -5.55
C LEU A 228 -9.82 -11.76 -6.43
N THR A 229 -9.76 -10.56 -5.84
CA THR A 229 -9.44 -9.33 -6.59
C THR A 229 -7.98 -9.35 -7.06
N PRO A 230 -7.62 -8.57 -8.12
CA PRO A 230 -6.23 -8.45 -8.55
C PRO A 230 -5.29 -8.05 -7.42
N ASP A 231 -5.75 -7.14 -6.55
CA ASP A 231 -5.00 -6.68 -5.39
C ASP A 231 -5.63 -7.18 -4.09
N LEU A 232 -4.78 -7.29 -3.07
CA LEU A 232 -5.09 -7.62 -1.70
C LEU A 232 -4.64 -6.46 -0.81
N LEU A 233 -5.50 -6.06 0.14
CA LEU A 233 -5.14 -5.12 1.19
C LEU A 233 -5.11 -5.85 2.52
N PHE A 234 -4.08 -5.54 3.32
CA PHE A 234 -3.98 -6.06 4.68
C PHE A 234 -3.77 -4.94 5.69
N VAL A 235 -4.20 -5.21 6.91
CA VAL A 235 -4.01 -4.32 8.07
C VAL A 235 -3.39 -5.13 9.18
N LEU A 236 -2.20 -4.73 9.61
CA LEU A 236 -1.51 -5.29 10.77
C LEU A 236 -1.59 -4.30 11.93
N LEU A 237 -1.86 -4.82 13.13
CA LEU A 237 -2.02 -4.04 14.36
C LEU A 237 -0.87 -4.37 15.30
N LYS A 238 -0.15 -3.37 15.78
CA LYS A 238 0.81 -3.53 16.89
C LYS A 238 0.05 -3.70 18.20
N PRO A 239 0.24 -4.82 18.91
CA PRO A 239 -0.45 -5.11 20.19
C PRO A 239 -0.05 -4.17 21.32
#